data_e0cb0fcdf2188e6bf1baac61efd69813
#
_entry.id   e0cb0fcdf2188e6bf1baac61efd69813
#
_cell.length_a   1.000
_cell.length_b   1.000
_cell.length_c   1.000
_cell.angle_alpha   90.00
_cell.angle_beta   90.00
_cell.angle_gamma   90.00
#
_symmetry.space_group_name_H-M   'P 1'
#
loop_
_entity.id
_entity.type
_entity.pdbx_description
1 polymer ?
#
loop_
_entity_poly.entity_id
_entity_poly.type
_entity_poly.pdbx_seq_one_letter_code
_entity_poly.pdbx_strand_id
1 'polypeptide(L)'
;MDDCDEAWLSFCDNGELECDNDNDNDNNNNLKNIPKSSDIYISTKTKIAYLTDSIDLKECFWKINVMPYGSPKEGVIKKQMKFNFTDEEDVLSIQNKLTNEKYYDEHIITHVRNPDGKIQFKDIRKISVGICKKDIISYRCKQKSAFYNCFVLILRLNYDGIFKESHVKIFNTGKLELPGIQTDDGLNRCLTKVLDILNNECGITISLQDCPCETVLINSNFSCGYYIDRDKLCDILKYKYKLHTSYDPCSYPGIMSKFYSNKNKTLQDGIKDITYDDNTEMSFMIFRTGSVLIVGKCTEDVLLTIYEFLKKVLHDEYNNICQHVNNDSQKDSKDHIKKKRKRMITLNTT
;
A
#
# COMPACT_ATOMS: atom_id res chain seq x y z
N MET A 1 10.52 4.99 2.98
CA MET A 1 10.66 3.52 3.08
C MET A 1 9.31 2.83 3.31
N ASP A 2 8.32 3.55 3.88
CA ASP A 2 7.03 2.97 4.27
C ASP A 2 6.02 2.76 3.13
N ASP A 3 6.04 3.60 2.08
CA ASP A 3 5.07 3.50 0.97
C ASP A 3 5.34 2.32 0.04
N CYS A 4 6.62 1.93 -0.12
CA CYS A 4 7.00 0.78 -0.95
C CYS A 4 6.61 -0.56 -0.31
N ASP A 5 6.69 -0.65 1.03
CA ASP A 5 6.29 -1.84 1.78
C ASP A 5 4.76 -2.04 1.74
N GLU A 6 3.98 -0.94 1.74
CA GLU A 6 2.52 -1.01 1.59
C GLU A 6 2.12 -1.42 0.17
N ALA A 7 2.81 -0.91 -0.85
CA ALA A 7 2.60 -1.29 -2.24
C ALA A 7 2.90 -2.78 -2.47
N TRP A 8 3.99 -3.29 -1.88
CA TRP A 8 4.35 -4.71 -1.95
C TRP A 8 3.31 -5.61 -1.26
N LEU A 9 2.86 -5.23 -0.07
CA LEU A 9 1.84 -6.00 0.65
C LEU A 9 0.51 -6.02 -0.12
N SER A 10 0.12 -4.89 -0.72
CA SER A 10 -1.06 -4.79 -1.59
C SER A 10 -0.93 -5.67 -2.84
N PHE A 11 0.26 -5.74 -3.44
CA PHE A 11 0.55 -6.61 -4.58
C PHE A 11 0.49 -8.08 -4.21
N CYS A 12 1.06 -8.48 -3.06
CA CYS A 12 1.00 -9.87 -2.59
C CYS A 12 -0.43 -10.32 -2.22
N ASP A 13 -1.28 -9.40 -1.76
CA ASP A 13 -2.68 -9.71 -1.42
C ASP A 13 -3.59 -9.80 -2.66
N ASN A 14 -3.24 -9.12 -3.77
CA ASN A 14 -4.07 -9.03 -4.98
C ASN A 14 -3.53 -9.85 -6.18
N GLY A 15 -2.35 -10.43 -6.10
CA GLY A 15 -1.62 -10.95 -7.26
C GLY A 15 -1.44 -12.45 -7.31
N GLU A 16 -2.47 -13.21 -7.70
CA GLU A 16 -2.27 -14.41 -8.51
C GLU A 16 -2.57 -14.03 -9.97
N LEU A 17 -1.53 -13.62 -10.72
CA LEU A 17 -1.63 -13.60 -12.18
C LEU A 17 -1.59 -15.05 -12.66
N GLU A 18 -2.73 -15.56 -13.12
CA GLU A 18 -2.80 -16.78 -13.91
C GLU A 18 -2.05 -16.52 -15.21
N CYS A 19 -0.93 -17.18 -15.41
CA CYS A 19 -0.27 -17.26 -16.69
C CYS A 19 -1.00 -18.33 -17.50
N ASP A 20 -1.78 -17.95 -18.48
CA ASP A 20 -2.30 -18.84 -19.49
C ASP A 20 -1.11 -19.41 -20.27
N ASN A 21 -0.91 -20.73 -20.14
CA ASN A 21 0.05 -21.49 -20.93
C ASN A 21 -0.61 -21.85 -22.27
N ASP A 22 -0.48 -21.00 -23.24
CA ASP A 22 -0.70 -21.40 -24.64
C ASP A 22 0.55 -22.17 -25.11
N ASN A 23 0.40 -23.48 -25.17
CA ASN A 23 1.35 -24.39 -25.80
C ASN A 23 1.14 -24.34 -27.33
N ASP A 24 1.89 -23.50 -28.00
CA ASP A 24 2.11 -23.68 -29.43
C ASP A 24 3.51 -24.22 -29.68
N ASN A 25 3.53 -25.53 -30.03
CA ASN A 25 4.68 -26.20 -30.62
C ASN A 25 4.84 -25.76 -32.07
N ASP A 26 5.86 -24.94 -32.34
CA ASP A 26 6.41 -24.84 -33.68
C ASP A 26 7.95 -24.76 -33.61
N ASN A 27 8.55 -25.87 -34.07
CA ASN A 27 9.97 -25.96 -34.40
C ASN A 27 10.24 -25.24 -35.73
N ASN A 28 10.94 -24.12 -35.68
CA ASN A 28 12.07 -23.73 -36.56
C ASN A 28 12.25 -22.21 -36.60
N ASN A 29 13.48 -21.84 -36.37
CA ASN A 29 14.18 -20.56 -36.60
C ASN A 29 14.60 -19.81 -35.33
N ASN A 30 15.94 -19.79 -35.14
CA ASN A 30 16.71 -19.16 -34.07
C ASN A 30 16.65 -17.61 -34.02
N LEU A 31 15.50 -17.00 -34.17
CA LEU A 31 15.17 -15.69 -33.59
C LEU A 31 14.31 -16.02 -32.38
N LYS A 32 14.93 -16.06 -31.19
CA LYS A 32 14.21 -16.25 -29.92
C LYS A 32 13.07 -15.24 -29.89
N ASN A 33 11.83 -15.71 -29.97
CA ASN A 33 10.65 -14.86 -29.77
C ASN A 33 10.74 -14.27 -28.36
N ILE A 34 11.06 -12.97 -28.29
CA ILE A 34 11.09 -12.26 -27.02
C ILE A 34 9.65 -12.17 -26.50
N PRO A 35 9.34 -12.63 -25.29
CA PRO A 35 7.99 -12.56 -24.75
C PRO A 35 7.47 -11.12 -24.74
N LYS A 36 6.22 -10.95 -25.12
CA LYS A 36 5.56 -9.64 -25.11
C LYS A 36 5.22 -9.27 -23.65
N SER A 37 5.61 -8.07 -23.24
CA SER A 37 5.17 -7.52 -21.95
C SER A 37 3.65 -7.33 -21.92
N SER A 38 3.03 -7.56 -20.75
CA SER A 38 1.61 -7.27 -20.54
C SER A 38 1.36 -5.77 -20.57
N ASP A 39 0.12 -5.38 -20.76
CA ASP A 39 -0.29 -3.99 -20.60
C ASP A 39 -0.13 -3.57 -19.14
N ILE A 40 0.06 -2.26 -18.91
CA ILE A 40 0.15 -1.70 -17.57
C ILE A 40 -1.23 -1.68 -16.92
N TYR A 41 -1.28 -2.10 -15.65
CA TYR A 41 -2.49 -2.10 -14.85
C TYR A 41 -2.31 -1.18 -13.62
N ILE A 42 -3.18 -0.18 -13.47
CA ILE A 42 -3.22 0.66 -12.27
C ILE A 42 -4.01 -0.10 -11.20
N SER A 43 -3.30 -0.62 -10.20
CA SER A 43 -3.90 -1.42 -9.12
C SER A 43 -4.70 -0.55 -8.16
N THR A 44 -4.10 0.54 -7.69
CA THR A 44 -4.73 1.44 -6.72
C THR A 44 -4.17 2.85 -6.83
N LYS A 45 -5.00 3.82 -6.41
CA LYS A 45 -4.61 5.23 -6.23
C LYS A 45 -4.81 5.62 -4.76
N THR A 46 -3.92 6.48 -4.26
CA THR A 46 -4.17 7.18 -2.99
C THR A 46 -4.71 8.56 -3.33
N LYS A 47 -5.89 8.86 -2.82
CA LYS A 47 -6.59 10.12 -3.00
C LYS A 47 -6.54 10.96 -1.74
N ILE A 48 -6.49 12.27 -1.90
CA ILE A 48 -6.61 13.26 -0.82
C ILE A 48 -7.85 14.08 -1.07
N ALA A 49 -8.63 14.27 -0.01
CA ALA A 49 -9.74 15.22 0.06
C ALA A 49 -9.56 16.10 1.31
N TYR A 50 -10.25 17.22 1.36
CA TYR A 50 -10.19 18.15 2.48
C TYR A 50 -11.60 18.41 3.02
N LEU A 51 -11.69 18.43 4.33
CA LEU A 51 -12.88 18.85 5.05
C LEU A 51 -12.87 20.37 5.24
N THR A 52 -14.05 20.94 5.43
CA THR A 52 -14.19 22.39 5.63
C THR A 52 -13.47 22.92 6.88
N ASP A 53 -13.39 22.08 7.92
CA ASP A 53 -12.87 22.47 9.21
C ASP A 53 -11.89 21.44 9.79
N SER A 54 -11.12 21.88 10.79
CA SER A 54 -10.27 21.00 11.61
C SER A 54 -11.11 20.14 12.54
N ILE A 55 -10.55 18.98 12.96
CA ILE A 55 -11.24 17.99 13.79
C ILE A 55 -10.46 17.71 15.06
N ASP A 56 -11.16 17.64 16.19
CA ASP A 56 -10.61 17.01 17.40
C ASP A 56 -10.63 15.48 17.25
N LEU A 57 -9.46 14.93 16.89
CA LEU A 57 -9.31 13.50 16.65
C LEU A 57 -9.53 12.67 17.91
N LYS A 58 -9.14 13.18 19.09
CA LYS A 58 -9.27 12.45 20.36
C LYS A 58 -10.74 12.30 20.75
N GLU A 59 -11.49 13.39 20.61
CA GLU A 59 -12.92 13.38 20.88
C GLU A 59 -13.67 12.46 19.92
N CYS A 60 -13.42 12.59 18.61
CA CYS A 60 -14.03 11.74 17.58
C CYS A 60 -13.69 10.27 17.76
N PHE A 61 -12.45 9.93 18.18
CA PHE A 61 -12.03 8.55 18.38
C PHE A 61 -12.96 7.83 19.37
N TRP A 62 -13.35 8.47 20.46
CA TRP A 62 -14.20 7.83 21.49
C TRP A 62 -15.69 7.85 21.15
N LYS A 63 -16.15 8.78 20.35
CA LYS A 63 -17.55 8.89 19.93
C LYS A 63 -17.92 7.88 18.82
N ILE A 64 -16.98 7.54 17.94
CA ILE A 64 -17.23 6.63 16.82
C ILE A 64 -17.37 5.19 17.32
N ASN A 65 -18.47 4.55 16.98
CA ASN A 65 -18.74 3.17 17.33
C ASN A 65 -18.09 2.19 16.36
N VAL A 66 -17.58 1.07 16.89
CA VAL A 66 -17.01 -0.01 16.09
C VAL A 66 -17.98 -1.19 16.08
N MET A 67 -18.38 -1.61 14.90
CA MET A 67 -19.27 -2.76 14.76
C MET A 67 -18.49 -4.08 14.80
N PRO A 68 -19.12 -5.18 15.26
CA PRO A 68 -18.51 -6.50 15.22
C PRO A 68 -18.14 -6.93 13.80
N TYR A 69 -16.96 -7.56 13.63
CA TYR A 69 -16.46 -7.97 12.31
C TYR A 69 -17.43 -8.90 11.57
N GLY A 70 -18.13 -9.80 12.26
CA GLY A 70 -19.11 -10.70 11.67
C GLY A 70 -20.43 -10.07 11.26
N SER A 71 -20.68 -8.78 11.58
CA SER A 71 -21.93 -8.10 11.22
C SER A 71 -22.02 -7.86 9.70
N PRO A 72 -23.11 -8.29 9.02
CA PRO A 72 -23.29 -8.07 7.58
C PRO A 72 -23.82 -6.66 7.27
N LYS A 73 -23.17 -5.62 7.80
CA LYS A 73 -23.59 -4.21 7.68
C LYS A 73 -22.41 -3.35 7.24
N GLU A 74 -22.71 -2.18 6.68
CA GLU A 74 -21.73 -1.13 6.44
C GLU A 74 -21.44 -0.33 7.71
N GLY A 75 -20.18 0.08 7.89
CA GLY A 75 -19.78 0.91 9.02
C GLY A 75 -18.31 0.75 9.38
N VAL A 76 -17.94 1.27 10.54
CA VAL A 76 -16.58 1.20 11.07
C VAL A 76 -16.36 -0.19 11.68
N ILE A 77 -15.37 -0.93 11.17
CA ILE A 77 -14.96 -2.23 11.73
C ILE A 77 -13.71 -2.13 12.58
N LYS A 78 -12.90 -1.09 12.36
CA LYS A 78 -11.71 -0.82 13.16
C LYS A 78 -11.39 0.65 13.17
N LYS A 79 -10.96 1.16 14.32
CA LYS A 79 -10.39 2.50 14.47
C LYS A 79 -9.04 2.40 15.16
N GLN A 80 -8.09 3.27 14.80
CA GLN A 80 -6.78 3.29 15.46
C GLN A 80 -6.19 4.69 15.48
N MET A 81 -5.53 5.04 16.59
CA MET A 81 -4.85 6.31 16.74
C MET A 81 -3.65 6.18 17.68
N LYS A 82 -2.69 7.08 17.56
CA LYS A 82 -1.56 7.24 18.45
C LYS A 82 -1.85 8.34 19.47
N PHE A 83 -1.79 7.99 20.74
CA PHE A 83 -1.97 8.90 21.86
C PHE A 83 -0.64 9.25 22.46
N ASN A 84 -0.48 10.49 22.87
CA ASN A 84 0.66 11.00 23.60
C ASN A 84 0.15 11.58 24.91
N PHE A 85 0.63 11.05 26.02
CA PHE A 85 0.25 11.43 27.37
C PHE A 85 1.44 12.04 28.09
N THR A 86 1.16 13.14 28.76
CA THR A 86 2.10 13.82 29.66
C THR A 86 1.76 13.62 31.13
N ASP A 87 0.64 12.94 31.39
CA ASP A 87 0.10 12.69 32.71
C ASP A 87 -0.32 11.22 32.87
N GLU A 88 -0.14 10.66 34.06
CA GLU A 88 -0.49 9.28 34.37
C GLU A 88 -2.00 9.09 34.52
N GLU A 89 -2.73 10.12 34.98
CA GLU A 89 -4.19 10.10 35.12
C GLU A 89 -4.88 9.95 33.76
N ASP A 90 -4.37 10.62 32.74
CA ASP A 90 -4.87 10.51 31.37
C ASP A 90 -4.74 9.07 30.83
N VAL A 91 -3.63 8.40 31.13
CA VAL A 91 -3.42 6.99 30.74
C VAL A 91 -4.45 6.09 31.41
N LEU A 92 -4.66 6.25 32.73
CA LEU A 92 -5.65 5.47 33.49
C LEU A 92 -7.08 5.71 32.98
N SER A 93 -7.40 6.97 32.67
CA SER A 93 -8.71 7.33 32.10
C SER A 93 -8.99 6.58 30.80
N ILE A 94 -7.98 6.50 29.92
CA ILE A 94 -8.12 5.80 28.63
C ILE A 94 -8.17 4.28 28.81
N GLN A 95 -7.39 3.72 29.71
CA GLN A 95 -7.46 2.30 30.02
C GLN A 95 -8.85 1.92 30.55
N ASN A 96 -9.46 2.76 31.40
CA ASN A 96 -10.84 2.55 31.86
C ASN A 96 -11.86 2.60 30.69
N LYS A 97 -11.66 3.47 29.70
CA LYS A 97 -12.52 3.48 28.50
C LYS A 97 -12.35 2.21 27.67
N LEU A 98 -11.13 1.70 27.55
CA LEU A 98 -10.85 0.48 26.79
C LEU A 98 -11.47 -0.78 27.40
N THR A 99 -11.65 -0.84 28.71
CA THR A 99 -12.32 -1.98 29.36
C THR A 99 -13.75 -2.19 28.87
N ASN A 100 -14.40 -1.15 28.34
CA ASN A 100 -15.75 -1.22 27.77
C ASN A 100 -15.74 -1.69 26.30
N GLU A 101 -14.57 -1.75 25.66
CA GLU A 101 -14.44 -2.18 24.27
C GLU A 101 -14.22 -3.69 24.17
N LYS A 102 -14.96 -4.35 23.28
CA LYS A 102 -14.94 -5.81 23.16
C LYS A 102 -13.63 -6.35 22.57
N TYR A 103 -13.04 -5.62 21.60
CA TYR A 103 -11.81 -5.99 20.93
C TYR A 103 -10.91 -4.76 20.82
N TYR A 104 -9.82 -4.74 21.57
CA TYR A 104 -8.83 -3.67 21.48
C TYR A 104 -7.42 -4.21 21.57
N ASP A 105 -6.48 -3.45 21.05
CA ASP A 105 -5.05 -3.69 21.14
C ASP A 105 -4.36 -2.38 21.55
N GLU A 106 -3.53 -2.46 22.58
CA GLU A 106 -2.79 -1.35 23.13
C GLU A 106 -1.29 -1.64 22.99
N HIS A 107 -0.64 -0.87 22.13
CA HIS A 107 0.80 -1.00 21.93
C HIS A 107 1.55 0.21 22.50
N ILE A 108 2.35 -0.04 23.53
CA ILE A 108 3.21 0.98 24.16
C ILE A 108 4.45 1.18 23.28
N ILE A 109 4.60 2.41 22.75
CA ILE A 109 5.74 2.79 21.89
C ILE A 109 6.86 3.37 22.76
N THR A 110 6.50 4.20 23.75
CA THR A 110 7.43 4.84 24.68
C THR A 110 6.75 4.96 26.02
N HIS A 111 7.45 4.60 27.09
CA HIS A 111 7.03 4.85 28.44
C HIS A 111 8.23 5.34 29.24
N VAL A 112 8.14 6.56 29.77
CA VAL A 112 9.16 7.19 30.61
C VAL A 112 8.49 7.63 31.90
N ARG A 113 9.02 7.20 33.02
CA ARG A 113 8.67 7.65 34.38
C ARG A 113 9.96 7.94 35.12
N ASN A 114 10.32 9.22 35.19
CA ASN A 114 11.55 9.67 35.88
C ASN A 114 11.25 10.98 36.61
N PRO A 115 10.85 10.89 37.90
CA PRO A 115 10.46 12.06 38.68
C PRO A 115 11.56 13.12 38.81
N ASP A 116 12.82 12.72 38.79
CA ASP A 116 13.97 13.59 38.92
C ASP A 116 14.56 14.05 37.60
N GLY A 117 14.01 13.60 36.49
CA GLY A 117 14.49 13.90 35.14
C GLY A 117 13.85 15.15 34.54
N LYS A 118 14.43 15.63 33.44
CA LYS A 118 13.88 16.72 32.63
C LYS A 118 12.47 16.39 32.08
N ILE A 119 12.21 15.14 31.79
CA ILE A 119 10.90 14.61 31.39
C ILE A 119 10.44 13.68 32.50
N GLN A 120 9.54 14.16 33.37
CA GLN A 120 9.04 13.41 34.51
C GLN A 120 8.14 12.24 34.10
N PHE A 121 7.25 12.47 33.15
CA PHE A 121 6.36 11.48 32.59
C PHE A 121 6.17 11.68 31.10
N LYS A 122 6.23 10.59 30.32
CA LYS A 122 5.85 10.56 28.92
C LYS A 122 5.40 9.16 28.54
N ASP A 123 4.19 9.04 28.04
CA ASP A 123 3.67 7.78 27.57
C ASP A 123 3.10 7.95 26.18
N ILE A 124 3.53 7.10 25.25
CA ILE A 124 3.09 7.12 23.86
C ILE A 124 2.57 5.74 23.53
N ARG A 125 1.30 5.65 23.19
CA ARG A 125 0.62 4.40 22.87
C ARG A 125 -0.13 4.49 21.55
N LYS A 126 -0.11 3.39 20.82
CA LYS A 126 -1.03 3.17 19.70
C LYS A 126 -2.18 2.33 20.21
N ILE A 127 -3.39 2.87 20.10
CA ILE A 127 -4.63 2.20 20.50
C ILE A 127 -5.40 1.84 19.23
N SER A 128 -5.83 0.60 19.17
CA SER A 128 -6.66 0.07 18.09
C SER A 128 -7.90 -0.57 18.70
N VAL A 129 -9.08 -0.25 18.19
CA VAL A 129 -10.36 -0.86 18.61
C VAL A 129 -11.01 -1.49 17.38
N GLY A 130 -11.42 -2.75 17.49
CA GLY A 130 -12.02 -3.53 16.43
C GLY A 130 -11.03 -4.39 15.66
N ILE A 131 -11.54 -5.13 14.68
CA ILE A 131 -10.81 -6.14 13.90
C ILE A 131 -11.04 -5.91 12.41
N CYS A 132 -10.00 -6.03 11.58
CA CYS A 132 -10.09 -6.01 10.12
C CYS A 132 -9.55 -7.30 9.50
N LYS A 133 -9.78 -7.50 8.21
CA LYS A 133 -9.31 -8.67 7.45
C LYS A 133 -7.81 -8.93 7.65
N LYS A 134 -7.00 -7.88 7.68
CA LYS A 134 -5.56 -7.96 7.86
C LYS A 134 -5.17 -8.57 9.20
N ASP A 135 -5.86 -8.22 10.29
CA ASP A 135 -5.58 -8.77 11.62
C ASP A 135 -5.86 -10.28 11.67
N ILE A 136 -6.83 -10.74 10.89
CA ILE A 136 -7.25 -12.14 10.83
C ILE A 136 -6.29 -12.98 9.97
N ILE A 137 -5.85 -12.43 8.81
CA ILE A 137 -5.07 -13.18 7.81
C ILE A 137 -3.58 -13.10 8.09
N SER A 138 -3.07 -11.93 8.55
CA SER A 138 -1.65 -11.71 8.75
C SER A 138 -1.20 -12.22 10.12
N TYR A 139 -0.36 -13.27 10.11
CA TYR A 139 0.32 -13.74 11.32
C TYR A 139 1.68 -13.05 11.54
N ARG A 140 2.15 -12.23 10.59
CA ARG A 140 3.39 -11.45 10.70
C ARG A 140 3.09 -10.09 11.31
N CYS A 141 3.17 -10.01 12.62
CA CYS A 141 3.00 -8.75 13.34
C CYS A 141 4.25 -7.87 13.23
N LYS A 142 4.48 -7.23 12.10
CA LYS A 142 5.31 -6.03 12.09
C LYS A 142 4.47 -4.91 12.71
N GLN A 143 4.85 -4.50 13.92
CA GLN A 143 4.22 -3.36 14.55
C GLN A 143 4.61 -2.11 13.77
N LYS A 144 3.66 -1.53 13.04
CA LYS A 144 3.87 -0.28 12.33
C LYS A 144 3.69 0.89 13.28
N SER A 145 4.59 1.87 13.22
CA SER A 145 4.39 3.16 13.85
C SER A 145 3.13 3.84 13.27
N ALA A 146 2.44 4.62 14.08
CA ALA A 146 1.34 5.46 13.62
C ALA A 146 1.78 6.91 13.59
N PHE A 147 1.24 7.71 12.66
CA PHE A 147 1.47 9.16 12.65
C PHE A 147 0.82 9.81 13.88
N TYR A 148 1.39 10.90 14.37
CA TYR A 148 0.84 11.60 15.53
C TYR A 148 -0.45 12.27 15.11
N ASN A 149 -0.74 13.06 14.38
CA ASN A 149 -1.95 13.82 14.10
C ASN A 149 -2.87 13.10 13.12
N CYS A 150 -2.98 11.78 13.24
CA CYS A 150 -3.74 10.95 12.33
C CYS A 150 -4.60 9.93 13.09
N PHE A 151 -5.86 9.89 12.72
CA PHE A 151 -6.83 8.92 13.13
C PHE A 151 -7.19 8.04 11.93
N VAL A 152 -7.05 6.74 12.06
CA VAL A 152 -7.35 5.79 10.97
C VAL A 152 -8.66 5.10 11.24
N LEU A 153 -9.56 5.16 10.27
CA LEU A 153 -10.78 4.37 10.19
C LEU A 153 -10.61 3.27 9.15
N ILE A 154 -11.08 2.07 9.47
CA ILE A 154 -11.28 1.01 8.50
C ILE A 154 -12.78 0.81 8.37
N LEU A 155 -13.28 1.16 7.21
CA LEU A 155 -14.70 1.08 6.85
C LEU A 155 -14.97 -0.22 6.11
N ARG A 156 -16.12 -0.80 6.36
CA ARG A 156 -16.70 -1.83 5.51
C ARG A 156 -17.81 -1.21 4.69
N LEU A 157 -17.67 -1.32 3.37
CA LEU A 157 -18.64 -0.83 2.40
C LEU A 157 -19.17 -2.00 1.56
N ASN A 158 -20.43 -1.95 1.19
CA ASN A 158 -21.08 -2.97 0.38
C ASN A 158 -21.12 -2.53 -1.09
N TYR A 159 -20.54 -3.31 -1.97
CA TYR A 159 -20.57 -3.12 -3.42
C TYR A 159 -21.33 -4.30 -4.03
N ASP A 160 -22.61 -4.11 -4.34
CA ASP A 160 -23.47 -5.11 -4.98
C ASP A 160 -23.47 -6.49 -4.26
N GLY A 161 -23.57 -6.46 -2.94
CA GLY A 161 -23.55 -7.66 -2.10
C GLY A 161 -22.15 -8.13 -1.67
N ILE A 162 -21.10 -7.51 -2.18
CA ILE A 162 -19.71 -7.83 -1.82
C ILE A 162 -19.17 -6.76 -0.86
N PHE A 163 -18.81 -7.19 0.35
CA PHE A 163 -18.21 -6.30 1.33
C PHE A 163 -16.69 -6.11 1.07
N LYS A 164 -16.27 -4.85 0.92
CA LYS A 164 -14.87 -4.45 0.82
C LYS A 164 -14.47 -3.55 1.98
N GLU A 165 -13.21 -3.63 2.38
CA GLU A 165 -12.63 -2.77 3.42
C GLU A 165 -11.93 -1.58 2.76
N SER A 166 -12.24 -0.38 3.25
CA SER A 166 -11.61 0.88 2.82
C SER A 166 -10.91 1.53 4.01
N HIS A 167 -9.68 1.93 3.81
CA HIS A 167 -8.88 2.62 4.82
C HIS A 167 -9.01 4.13 4.62
N VAL A 168 -9.25 4.86 5.70
CA VAL A 168 -9.30 6.32 5.69
C VAL A 168 -8.43 6.84 6.81
N LYS A 169 -7.48 7.72 6.47
CA LYS A 169 -6.69 8.46 7.44
C LYS A 169 -7.26 9.87 7.54
N ILE A 170 -7.65 10.27 8.73
CA ILE A 170 -8.21 11.58 9.05
C ILE A 170 -7.16 12.32 9.85
N PHE A 171 -6.77 13.49 9.36
CA PHE A 171 -5.82 14.36 10.06
C PHE A 171 -6.56 15.48 10.79
N ASN A 172 -5.97 15.97 11.88
CA ASN A 172 -6.54 17.06 12.68
C ASN A 172 -6.81 18.34 11.87
N THR A 173 -6.07 18.56 10.77
CA THR A 173 -6.25 19.70 9.86
C THR A 173 -7.46 19.57 8.93
N GLY A 174 -8.25 18.49 9.03
CA GLY A 174 -9.33 18.19 8.10
C GLY A 174 -8.89 17.50 6.81
N LYS A 175 -7.60 17.21 6.62
CA LYS A 175 -7.12 16.42 5.49
C LYS A 175 -7.58 14.97 5.64
N LEU A 176 -8.11 14.40 4.56
CA LEU A 176 -8.46 12.99 4.41
C LEU A 176 -7.48 12.34 3.43
N GLU A 177 -6.92 11.21 3.78
CA GLU A 177 -6.11 10.39 2.87
C GLU A 177 -6.76 9.01 2.74
N LEU A 178 -7.06 8.64 1.50
CA LEU A 178 -7.77 7.42 1.14
C LEU A 178 -6.87 6.54 0.25
N PRO A 179 -6.07 5.66 0.84
CA PRO A 179 -5.26 4.71 0.09
C PRO A 179 -6.11 3.56 -0.45
N GLY A 180 -5.70 2.98 -1.55
CA GLY A 180 -6.32 1.78 -2.10
C GLY A 180 -7.59 2.02 -2.94
N ILE A 181 -7.84 3.25 -3.37
CA ILE A 181 -8.98 3.59 -4.23
C ILE A 181 -8.75 3.04 -5.63
N GLN A 182 -9.74 2.32 -6.13
CA GLN A 182 -9.73 1.73 -7.48
C GLN A 182 -10.63 2.50 -8.46
N THR A 183 -11.77 3.01 -7.98
CA THR A 183 -12.78 3.69 -8.79
C THR A 183 -13.25 4.98 -8.13
N ASP A 184 -13.73 5.92 -8.92
CA ASP A 184 -14.29 7.17 -8.39
C ASP A 184 -15.62 6.94 -7.63
N ASP A 185 -16.42 5.95 -8.02
CA ASP A 185 -17.59 5.53 -7.23
C ASP A 185 -17.18 5.07 -5.83
N GLY A 186 -16.13 4.23 -5.74
CA GLY A 186 -15.57 3.79 -4.47
C GLY A 186 -15.07 4.95 -3.60
N LEU A 187 -14.45 5.96 -4.22
CA LEU A 187 -14.03 7.18 -3.54
C LEU A 187 -15.25 7.93 -2.95
N ASN A 188 -16.24 8.20 -3.78
CA ASN A 188 -17.43 8.96 -3.40
C ASN A 188 -18.21 8.25 -2.26
N ARG A 189 -18.40 6.95 -2.36
CA ARG A 189 -19.05 6.15 -1.30
C ARG A 189 -18.28 6.20 0.01
N CYS A 190 -16.95 6.10 -0.05
CA CYS A 190 -16.09 6.19 1.11
C CYS A 190 -16.17 7.57 1.77
N LEU A 191 -16.10 8.66 0.99
CA LEU A 191 -16.21 10.03 1.47
C LEU A 191 -17.58 10.32 2.10
N THR A 192 -18.66 9.91 1.42
CA THR A 192 -20.02 10.03 1.95
C THR A 192 -20.16 9.33 3.30
N LYS A 193 -19.62 8.11 3.41
CA LYS A 193 -19.70 7.36 4.68
C LYS A 193 -18.87 7.99 5.79
N VAL A 194 -17.71 8.55 5.48
CA VAL A 194 -16.91 9.30 6.46
C VAL A 194 -17.64 10.53 6.97
N LEU A 195 -18.25 11.32 6.07
CA LEU A 195 -19.05 12.49 6.46
C LEU A 195 -20.25 12.11 7.32
N ASP A 196 -20.96 11.04 6.95
CA ASP A 196 -22.09 10.51 7.72
C ASP A 196 -21.67 10.13 9.15
N ILE A 197 -20.54 9.45 9.31
CA ILE A 197 -19.99 9.08 10.62
C ILE A 197 -19.60 10.34 11.43
N LEU A 198 -18.86 11.27 10.83
CA LEU A 198 -18.40 12.49 11.52
C LEU A 198 -19.59 13.36 11.96
N ASN A 199 -20.57 13.54 11.10
CA ASN A 199 -21.74 14.37 11.43
C ASN A 199 -22.66 13.70 12.46
N ASN A 200 -22.96 12.41 12.29
CA ASN A 200 -23.97 11.75 13.12
C ASN A 200 -23.40 11.21 14.44
N GLU A 201 -22.21 10.61 14.43
CA GLU A 201 -21.63 10.00 15.63
C GLU A 201 -20.78 10.99 16.43
N CYS A 202 -19.98 11.84 15.75
CA CYS A 202 -19.19 12.86 16.45
C CYS A 202 -20.00 14.13 16.78
N GLY A 203 -21.15 14.33 16.13
CA GLY A 203 -22.01 15.49 16.35
C GLY A 203 -21.38 16.80 15.86
N ILE A 204 -20.56 16.75 14.82
CA ILE A 204 -19.93 17.91 14.19
C ILE A 204 -20.61 18.18 12.85
N THR A 205 -20.81 19.45 12.50
CA THR A 205 -21.34 19.82 11.18
C THR A 205 -20.18 20.11 10.25
N ILE A 206 -19.85 19.16 9.38
CA ILE A 206 -18.68 19.25 8.50
C ILE A 206 -19.02 18.75 7.09
N SER A 207 -18.40 19.33 6.08
CA SER A 207 -18.55 18.93 4.68
C SER A 207 -17.19 18.84 3.99
N LEU A 208 -17.16 18.34 2.76
CA LEU A 208 -15.96 18.43 1.91
C LEU A 208 -15.81 19.85 1.38
N GLN A 209 -14.56 20.29 1.25
CA GLN A 209 -14.25 21.51 0.51
C GLN A 209 -14.59 21.30 -0.97
N ASP A 210 -15.02 22.37 -1.62
CA ASP A 210 -15.30 22.39 -3.06
C ASP A 210 -13.98 22.46 -3.86
N CYS A 211 -13.19 21.41 -3.74
CA CYS A 211 -11.95 21.24 -4.48
C CYS A 211 -11.83 19.79 -5.01
N PRO A 212 -11.22 19.60 -6.18
CA PRO A 212 -11.05 18.25 -6.73
C PRO A 212 -10.13 17.41 -5.84
N CYS A 213 -10.49 16.13 -5.67
CA CYS A 213 -9.65 15.18 -4.95
C CYS A 213 -8.32 14.95 -5.66
N GLU A 214 -7.22 15.21 -4.98
CA GLU A 214 -5.88 15.03 -5.53
C GLU A 214 -5.47 13.55 -5.53
N THR A 215 -4.85 13.10 -6.62
CA THR A 215 -4.12 11.83 -6.64
C THR A 215 -2.68 12.07 -6.21
N VAL A 216 -2.28 11.47 -5.09
CA VAL A 216 -0.93 11.67 -4.52
C VAL A 216 -0.04 10.46 -4.65
N LEU A 217 -0.60 9.30 -4.96
CA LEU A 217 0.14 8.07 -5.25
C LEU A 217 -0.63 7.25 -6.27
N ILE A 218 0.08 6.75 -7.27
CA ILE A 218 -0.41 5.71 -8.18
C ILE A 218 0.45 4.47 -7.94
N ASN A 219 -0.22 3.33 -7.81
CA ASN A 219 0.40 2.02 -7.74
C ASN A 219 -0.02 1.23 -8.96
N SER A 220 0.95 0.82 -9.77
CA SER A 220 0.70 0.12 -11.04
C SER A 220 1.67 -1.02 -11.22
N ASN A 221 1.30 -1.98 -12.06
CA ASN A 221 2.15 -3.13 -12.37
C ASN A 221 1.96 -3.62 -13.80
N PHE A 222 2.99 -4.33 -14.29
CA PHE A 222 2.95 -5.11 -15.52
C PHE A 222 3.94 -6.28 -15.41
N SER A 223 3.90 -7.21 -16.36
CA SER A 223 4.83 -8.34 -16.46
C SER A 223 5.59 -8.29 -17.77
N CYS A 224 6.89 -8.56 -17.74
CA CYS A 224 7.69 -8.72 -18.96
C CYS A 224 7.58 -10.12 -19.57
N GLY A 225 6.94 -11.08 -18.88
CA GLY A 225 6.67 -12.42 -19.42
C GLY A 225 7.82 -13.42 -19.29
N TYR A 226 8.93 -13.09 -18.61
CA TYR A 226 10.07 -13.99 -18.43
C TYR A 226 10.77 -13.78 -17.08
N TYR A 227 11.55 -14.78 -16.65
CA TYR A 227 12.33 -14.70 -15.41
C TYR A 227 13.59 -13.87 -15.61
N ILE A 228 13.90 -13.00 -14.64
CA ILE A 228 14.97 -12.01 -14.72
C ILE A 228 16.11 -12.37 -13.77
N ASP A 229 17.35 -12.28 -14.31
CA ASP A 229 18.59 -12.21 -13.55
C ASP A 229 18.72 -10.80 -12.96
N ARG A 230 18.40 -10.67 -11.67
CA ARG A 230 18.32 -9.38 -10.99
C ARG A 230 19.71 -8.74 -10.79
N ASP A 231 20.75 -9.53 -10.58
CA ASP A 231 22.11 -9.02 -10.40
C ASP A 231 22.58 -8.34 -11.69
N LYS A 232 22.48 -9.04 -12.82
CA LYS A 232 22.84 -8.48 -14.14
C LYS A 232 22.00 -7.26 -14.51
N LEU A 233 20.68 -7.33 -14.29
CA LEU A 233 19.82 -6.19 -14.60
C LEU A 233 20.14 -4.98 -13.72
N CYS A 234 20.45 -5.19 -12.43
CA CYS A 234 20.85 -4.11 -11.54
C CYS A 234 22.09 -3.37 -12.06
N ASP A 235 23.12 -4.13 -12.49
CA ASP A 235 24.32 -3.55 -13.07
C ASP A 235 24.04 -2.80 -14.38
N ILE A 236 23.21 -3.36 -15.26
CA ILE A 236 22.79 -2.72 -16.50
C ILE A 236 22.06 -1.40 -16.23
N LEU A 237 21.08 -1.39 -15.33
CA LEU A 237 20.34 -0.19 -14.98
C LEU A 237 21.25 0.88 -14.38
N LYS A 238 22.20 0.47 -13.53
CA LYS A 238 23.12 1.38 -12.85
C LYS A 238 24.21 1.93 -13.76
N TYR A 239 24.86 1.10 -14.55
CA TYR A 239 26.05 1.49 -15.30
C TYR A 239 25.76 1.88 -16.76
N LYS A 240 24.84 1.18 -17.44
CA LYS A 240 24.47 1.47 -18.83
C LYS A 240 23.42 2.57 -18.91
N TYR A 241 22.32 2.44 -18.15
CA TYR A 241 21.23 3.42 -18.15
C TYR A 241 21.42 4.53 -17.12
N LYS A 242 22.43 4.45 -16.24
CA LYS A 242 22.78 5.45 -15.21
C LYS A 242 21.63 5.83 -14.28
N LEU A 243 20.73 4.91 -14.03
CA LEU A 243 19.63 5.09 -13.11
C LEU A 243 20.09 4.93 -11.65
N HIS A 244 19.42 5.63 -10.75
CA HIS A 244 19.63 5.45 -9.32
C HIS A 244 18.98 4.13 -8.89
N THR A 245 19.79 3.07 -8.82
CA THR A 245 19.36 1.69 -8.63
C THR A 245 20.05 1.06 -7.42
N SER A 246 19.29 0.29 -6.64
CA SER A 246 19.79 -0.52 -5.52
C SER A 246 19.13 -1.89 -5.54
N TYR A 247 19.93 -2.91 -5.17
CA TYR A 247 19.46 -4.27 -5.01
C TYR A 247 20.18 -4.93 -3.83
N ASP A 248 19.42 -5.33 -2.84
CA ASP A 248 19.88 -6.12 -1.69
C ASP A 248 18.89 -7.26 -1.45
N PRO A 249 19.21 -8.50 -1.90
CA PRO A 249 18.30 -9.63 -1.78
C PRO A 249 17.96 -10.02 -0.35
N CYS A 250 18.77 -9.62 0.64
CA CYS A 250 18.52 -9.89 2.04
C CYS A 250 17.45 -8.96 2.62
N SER A 251 17.40 -7.72 2.15
CA SER A 251 16.46 -6.70 2.64
C SER A 251 15.17 -6.70 1.84
N TYR A 252 15.26 -6.81 0.50
CA TYR A 252 14.11 -6.70 -0.39
C TYR A 252 14.28 -7.55 -1.66
N PRO A 253 13.24 -8.32 -2.09
CA PRO A 253 13.38 -9.27 -3.20
C PRO A 253 13.41 -8.63 -4.59
N GLY A 254 13.08 -7.35 -4.72
CA GLY A 254 13.07 -6.61 -5.99
C GLY A 254 14.24 -5.67 -6.14
N ILE A 255 14.67 -5.42 -7.39
CA ILE A 255 15.54 -4.30 -7.70
C ILE A 255 14.73 -3.03 -7.49
N MET A 256 15.22 -2.08 -6.70
CA MET A 256 14.59 -0.79 -6.51
C MET A 256 15.34 0.27 -7.31
N SER A 257 14.60 1.03 -8.12
CA SER A 257 15.16 2.10 -8.95
C SER A 257 14.28 3.33 -8.92
N LYS A 258 14.89 4.48 -9.16
CA LYS A 258 14.19 5.76 -9.32
C LYS A 258 14.25 6.19 -10.77
N PHE A 259 13.14 6.74 -11.24
CA PHE A 259 12.99 7.37 -12.53
C PHE A 259 12.62 8.84 -12.33
N TYR A 260 13.37 9.73 -12.93
CA TYR A 260 13.11 11.17 -12.91
C TYR A 260 12.54 11.60 -14.25
N SER A 261 11.29 12.04 -14.26
CA SER A 261 10.60 12.60 -15.42
C SER A 261 10.60 14.12 -15.34
N ASN A 262 10.89 14.77 -16.46
CA ASN A 262 10.82 16.22 -16.57
C ASN A 262 10.08 16.61 -17.85
N LYS A 263 9.04 17.43 -17.74
CA LYS A 263 8.22 17.87 -18.88
C LYS A 263 8.99 18.65 -19.93
N ASN A 264 10.08 19.31 -19.53
CA ASN A 264 10.93 20.13 -20.42
C ASN A 264 12.01 19.32 -21.13
N LYS A 265 12.18 18.05 -20.77
CA LYS A 265 13.19 17.16 -21.37
C LYS A 265 12.61 16.40 -22.55
N THR A 266 13.24 16.52 -23.71
CA THR A 266 12.78 15.86 -24.94
C THR A 266 12.92 14.33 -24.86
N LEU A 267 14.01 13.85 -24.23
CA LEU A 267 14.26 12.41 -24.02
C LEU A 267 14.06 12.06 -22.56
N GLN A 268 13.08 11.25 -22.26
CA GLN A 268 12.81 10.76 -20.92
C GLN A 268 13.64 9.50 -20.63
N ASP A 269 14.88 9.71 -20.17
CA ASP A 269 15.86 8.64 -19.88
C ASP A 269 15.89 8.20 -18.40
N GLY A 270 15.08 8.84 -17.57
CA GLY A 270 14.97 8.55 -16.14
C GLY A 270 16.10 9.13 -15.29
N ILE A 271 17.07 9.81 -15.87
CA ILE A 271 18.21 10.42 -15.17
C ILE A 271 17.79 11.76 -14.59
N LYS A 272 18.12 12.01 -13.31
CA LYS A 272 17.86 13.30 -12.66
C LYS A 272 18.66 14.39 -13.36
N ASP A 273 17.95 15.38 -13.90
CA ASP A 273 18.58 16.56 -14.47
C ASP A 273 18.64 17.67 -13.41
N ILE A 274 19.85 18.09 -13.07
CA ILE A 274 20.11 19.08 -12.02
C ILE A 274 19.78 20.50 -12.52
N THR A 275 19.67 20.69 -13.83
CA THR A 275 19.36 22.01 -14.42
C THR A 275 17.90 22.41 -14.28
N TYR A 276 17.04 21.47 -13.93
CA TYR A 276 15.61 21.70 -13.76
C TYR A 276 15.15 21.36 -12.33
N ASP A 277 14.50 22.30 -11.69
CA ASP A 277 13.94 22.12 -10.33
C ASP A 277 12.68 21.24 -10.30
N ASP A 278 11.97 21.11 -11.44
CA ASP A 278 10.67 20.44 -11.52
C ASP A 278 10.80 18.99 -12.07
N ASN A 279 11.53 18.15 -11.35
CA ASN A 279 11.63 16.73 -11.66
C ASN A 279 10.58 15.93 -10.88
N THR A 280 9.72 15.17 -11.59
CA THR A 280 8.83 14.19 -10.96
C THR A 280 9.62 12.91 -10.69
N GLU A 281 9.78 12.57 -9.40
CA GLU A 281 10.45 11.35 -8.98
C GLU A 281 9.43 10.21 -8.86
N MET A 282 9.70 9.10 -9.54
CA MET A 282 8.94 7.86 -9.48
C MET A 282 9.84 6.70 -9.07
N SER A 283 9.32 5.76 -8.32
CA SER A 283 10.03 4.52 -7.99
C SER A 283 9.49 3.37 -8.83
N PHE A 284 10.37 2.49 -9.27
CA PHE A 284 9.95 1.22 -9.84
C PHE A 284 10.75 0.06 -9.23
N MET A 285 10.10 -1.10 -9.17
CA MET A 285 10.70 -2.31 -8.63
C MET A 285 10.54 -3.44 -9.63
N ILE A 286 11.63 -4.20 -9.86
CA ILE A 286 11.65 -5.32 -10.79
C ILE A 286 11.96 -6.60 -10.03
N PHE A 287 11.09 -7.59 -10.19
CA PHE A 287 11.18 -8.86 -9.48
C PHE A 287 11.69 -9.98 -10.38
N ARG A 288 12.21 -11.03 -9.77
CA ARG A 288 12.71 -12.21 -10.48
C ARG A 288 11.68 -12.84 -11.43
N THR A 289 10.40 -12.78 -11.06
CA THR A 289 9.29 -13.34 -11.85
C THR A 289 8.98 -12.55 -13.13
N GLY A 290 9.68 -11.44 -13.39
CA GLY A 290 9.35 -10.54 -14.48
C GLY A 290 8.27 -9.53 -14.14
N SER A 291 7.71 -9.57 -12.93
CA SER A 291 6.76 -8.55 -12.47
C SER A 291 7.48 -7.24 -12.21
N VAL A 292 6.88 -6.14 -12.65
CA VAL A 292 7.38 -4.78 -12.48
C VAL A 292 6.31 -3.94 -11.79
N LEU A 293 6.68 -3.25 -10.71
CA LEU A 293 5.85 -2.25 -10.04
C LEU A 293 6.35 -0.85 -10.37
N ILE A 294 5.44 0.09 -10.62
CA ILE A 294 5.74 1.52 -10.75
C ILE A 294 4.87 2.25 -9.75
N VAL A 295 5.51 3.01 -8.84
CA VAL A 295 4.85 3.66 -7.70
C VAL A 295 5.35 5.08 -7.54
N GLY A 296 4.44 6.02 -7.33
CA GLY A 296 4.78 7.41 -7.00
C GLY A 296 3.66 8.39 -7.29
N LYS A 297 3.95 9.68 -7.07
CA LYS A 297 3.04 10.77 -7.38
C LYS A 297 3.29 11.24 -8.81
N CYS A 298 2.39 10.91 -9.72
CA CYS A 298 2.48 11.34 -11.11
C CYS A 298 1.10 11.45 -11.78
N THR A 299 1.08 11.97 -13.00
CA THR A 299 -0.05 11.85 -13.93
C THR A 299 0.01 10.52 -14.67
N GLU A 300 -1.07 10.10 -15.28
CA GLU A 300 -1.10 8.86 -16.06
C GLU A 300 -0.18 8.94 -17.30
N ASP A 301 0.02 10.13 -17.89
CA ASP A 301 0.95 10.32 -19.02
C ASP A 301 2.41 10.04 -18.61
N VAL A 302 2.82 10.50 -17.41
CA VAL A 302 4.16 10.22 -16.87
C VAL A 302 4.29 8.73 -16.58
N LEU A 303 3.26 8.10 -16.04
CA LEU A 303 3.24 6.65 -15.79
C LEU A 303 3.44 5.86 -17.09
N LEU A 304 2.71 6.21 -18.17
CA LEU A 304 2.85 5.58 -19.48
C LEU A 304 4.25 5.77 -20.07
N THR A 305 4.82 6.96 -19.90
CA THR A 305 6.21 7.24 -20.33
C THR A 305 7.21 6.30 -19.66
N ILE A 306 7.07 6.08 -18.34
CA ILE A 306 7.95 5.18 -17.58
C ILE A 306 7.72 3.73 -18.02
N TYR A 307 6.47 3.33 -18.22
CA TYR A 307 6.12 1.99 -18.71
C TYR A 307 6.76 1.70 -20.06
N GLU A 308 6.66 2.59 -21.04
CA GLU A 308 7.26 2.39 -22.37
C GLU A 308 8.80 2.38 -22.29
N PHE A 309 9.39 3.20 -21.44
CA PHE A 309 10.84 3.16 -21.19
C PHE A 309 11.26 1.80 -20.63
N LEU A 310 10.60 1.31 -19.58
CA LEU A 310 10.93 0.04 -18.95
C LEU A 310 10.69 -1.15 -19.87
N LYS A 311 9.60 -1.15 -20.61
CA LYS A 311 9.28 -2.15 -21.62
C LYS A 311 10.38 -2.25 -22.68
N LYS A 312 10.86 -1.09 -23.15
CA LYS A 312 11.98 -1.03 -24.11
C LYS A 312 13.28 -1.57 -23.50
N VAL A 313 13.66 -1.14 -22.29
CA VAL A 313 14.86 -1.62 -21.60
C VAL A 313 14.81 -3.14 -21.42
N LEU A 314 13.71 -3.68 -20.92
CA LEU A 314 13.56 -5.12 -20.70
C LEU A 314 13.58 -5.92 -22.00
N HIS A 315 13.05 -5.36 -23.08
CA HIS A 315 13.12 -5.97 -24.42
C HIS A 315 14.55 -5.97 -24.97
N ASP A 316 15.24 -4.82 -24.93
CA ASP A 316 16.56 -4.66 -25.52
C ASP A 316 17.64 -5.49 -24.78
N GLU A 317 17.48 -5.65 -23.48
CA GLU A 317 18.39 -6.40 -22.62
C GLU A 317 18.00 -7.88 -22.42
N TYR A 318 16.94 -8.36 -23.06
CA TYR A 318 16.41 -9.71 -22.88
C TYR A 318 17.50 -10.80 -22.89
N ASN A 319 18.37 -10.81 -23.89
CA ASN A 319 19.41 -11.82 -24.02
C ASN A 319 20.44 -11.82 -22.88
N ASN A 320 20.63 -10.65 -22.23
CA ASN A 320 21.58 -10.47 -21.15
C ASN A 320 20.99 -10.87 -19.78
N ILE A 321 19.68 -10.69 -19.61
CA ILE A 321 19.02 -10.76 -18.31
C ILE A 321 18.02 -11.93 -18.16
N CYS A 322 17.65 -12.59 -19.26
CA CYS A 322 16.71 -13.70 -19.21
C CYS A 322 17.33 -14.91 -18.48
N GLN A 323 16.64 -15.39 -17.44
CA GLN A 323 16.98 -16.66 -16.79
C GLN A 323 16.17 -17.78 -17.44
N HIS A 324 16.86 -18.70 -18.11
CA HIS A 324 16.25 -19.96 -18.50
C HIS A 324 16.16 -20.86 -17.27
N VAL A 325 14.96 -21.18 -16.84
CA VAL A 325 14.72 -22.21 -15.83
C VAL A 325 14.95 -23.54 -16.53
N ASN A 326 16.12 -24.17 -16.32
CA ASN A 326 16.35 -25.53 -16.78
C ASN A 326 15.40 -26.45 -16.02
N ASN A 327 14.39 -26.98 -16.71
CA ASN A 327 13.43 -27.94 -16.18
C ASN A 327 14.04 -29.30 -15.82
N ASP A 328 15.35 -29.49 -16.01
CA ASP A 328 16.03 -30.76 -15.75
C ASP A 328 16.15 -31.12 -14.26
N SER A 329 15.96 -30.19 -13.36
CA SER A 329 15.97 -30.46 -11.90
C SER A 329 14.58 -30.73 -11.29
N GLN A 330 13.51 -30.74 -12.10
CA GLN A 330 12.14 -30.96 -11.60
C GLN A 330 11.58 -32.37 -11.80
N LYS A 331 12.37 -33.34 -12.28
CA LYS A 331 11.88 -34.74 -12.43
C LYS A 331 11.74 -35.51 -11.11
N ASP A 332 12.21 -34.98 -9.98
CA ASP A 332 12.08 -35.63 -8.66
C ASP A 332 11.22 -34.90 -7.62
N SER A 333 10.56 -33.84 -7.95
CA SER A 333 9.56 -33.22 -7.06
C SER A 333 8.17 -33.67 -7.49
N LYS A 334 7.71 -34.78 -6.86
CA LYS A 334 6.29 -35.17 -6.79
C LYS A 334 5.39 -33.96 -6.72
N ASP A 335 4.34 -33.98 -7.54
CA ASP A 335 3.17 -33.09 -7.50
C ASP A 335 3.03 -32.28 -6.20
N HIS A 336 3.66 -31.13 -6.14
CA HIS A 336 3.27 -30.11 -5.18
C HIS A 336 1.99 -29.48 -5.71
N ILE A 337 0.88 -30.23 -5.58
CA ILE A 337 -0.46 -29.65 -5.54
C ILE A 337 -0.34 -28.43 -4.63
N LYS A 338 -0.44 -27.24 -5.20
CA LYS A 338 -0.57 -25.98 -4.44
C LYS A 338 -1.74 -26.17 -3.48
N LYS A 339 -1.45 -26.58 -2.25
CA LYS A 339 -2.46 -26.69 -1.20
C LYS A 339 -2.95 -25.28 -0.94
N LYS A 340 -4.07 -24.89 -1.55
CA LYS A 340 -4.83 -23.71 -1.11
C LYS A 340 -5.09 -23.89 0.39
N ARG A 341 -4.35 -23.18 1.23
CA ARG A 341 -4.59 -23.17 2.68
C ARG A 341 -5.90 -22.43 2.91
N LYS A 342 -7.01 -23.16 2.89
CA LYS A 342 -8.27 -22.61 3.40
C LYS A 342 -8.12 -22.47 4.92
N ARG A 343 -8.07 -21.24 5.42
CA ARG A 343 -8.21 -20.94 6.83
C ARG A 343 -9.69 -20.72 7.11
N MET A 344 -10.30 -21.59 7.89
CA MET A 344 -11.64 -21.37 8.43
C MET A 344 -11.46 -20.66 9.78
N ILE A 345 -12.01 -19.45 9.90
CA ILE A 345 -12.01 -18.69 11.14
C ILE A 345 -13.46 -18.61 11.59
N THR A 346 -13.75 -19.24 12.72
CA THR A 346 -15.05 -19.16 13.35
C THR A 346 -15.04 -17.99 14.34
N LEU A 347 -15.84 -16.98 14.07
CA LEU A 347 -16.08 -15.88 15.00
C LEU A 347 -17.35 -16.23 15.80
N ASN A 348 -17.19 -16.48 17.08
CA ASN A 348 -18.35 -16.64 17.98
C ASN A 348 -18.99 -15.26 18.18
N THR A 349 -20.14 -15.05 17.57
CA THR A 349 -21.01 -13.90 17.83
C THR A 349 -21.87 -14.23 19.06
N THR A 350 -21.36 -13.90 20.23
CA THR A 350 -22.19 -13.82 21.47
C THR A 350 -22.51 -12.38 21.76
#